data_89b164077d0fbce86e603b86dec6ce9b
#
_entry.id   89b164077d0fbce86e603b86dec6ce9b
#
_cell.length_a   1.000
_cell.length_b   1.000
_cell.length_c   1.000
_cell.angle_alpha   90.00
_cell.angle_beta   90.00
_cell.angle_gamma   90.00
#
_symmetry.space_group_name_H-M   'P 1'
#
loop_
_entity.id
_entity.type
_entity.pdbx_description
1 polymer ?
#
loop_
_entity_poly.entity_id
_entity_poly.type
_entity_poly.pdbx_seq_one_letter_code
_entity_poly.pdbx_strand_id
1 'polypeptide(L)'
;MIEVTINRKSSGTIHSFEISGHAFFANRGKDIVCAGVSAVAIGAINAVHALTGVTPEIGQGGDGFLRCVLPDLPEDVNEKVQLLLEGMVISLQTIEEDYGKYINITFKKQEVE
;
A
#
# COMPACT_ATOMS: atom_id res chain seq x y z
N MET A 1 -9.20 6.83 -11.70
CA MET A 1 -7.78 6.57 -11.42
C MET A 1 -7.61 6.08 -9.99
N ILE A 2 -6.78 5.08 -9.79
CA ILE A 2 -6.39 4.64 -8.45
C ILE A 2 -5.31 5.58 -7.94
N GLU A 3 -5.53 6.15 -6.76
CA GLU A 3 -4.54 6.99 -6.08
C GLU A 3 -3.93 6.21 -4.91
N VAL A 4 -2.60 6.08 -4.91
CA VAL A 4 -1.85 5.43 -3.83
C VAL A 4 -0.99 6.49 -3.17
N THR A 5 -1.06 6.59 -1.85
CA THR A 5 -0.21 7.48 -1.07
C THR A 5 0.60 6.67 -0.08
N ILE A 6 1.91 6.77 -0.15
CA ILE A 6 2.85 6.13 0.78
C ILE A 6 3.38 7.20 1.71
N ASN A 7 3.09 7.07 3.00
CA ASN A 7 3.51 8.03 4.02
C ASN A 7 4.73 7.49 4.77
N ARG A 8 5.84 8.20 4.66
CA ARG A 8 7.10 7.87 5.33
C ARG A 8 7.37 8.83 6.47
N LYS A 9 7.99 8.35 7.52
CA LYS A 9 8.59 9.21 8.55
C LYS A 9 9.83 9.88 7.99
N SER A 10 10.36 10.88 8.69
CA SER A 10 11.60 11.56 8.28
C SER A 10 12.78 10.60 8.14
N SER A 11 12.77 9.50 8.89
CA SER A 11 13.76 8.43 8.79
C SER A 11 13.68 7.62 7.48
N GLY A 12 12.59 7.75 6.73
CA GLY A 12 12.32 6.95 5.54
C GLY A 12 11.42 5.73 5.80
N THR A 13 11.16 5.40 7.04
CA THR A 13 10.30 4.27 7.42
C THR A 13 8.87 4.50 6.99
N ILE A 14 8.25 3.52 6.36
CA ILE A 14 6.82 3.58 5.99
C ILE A 14 5.99 3.52 7.26
N HIS A 15 5.17 4.54 7.48
CA HIS A 15 4.27 4.66 8.62
C HIS A 15 2.85 4.20 8.26
N SER A 16 2.40 4.57 7.08
CA SER A 16 1.05 4.22 6.61
C SER A 16 0.97 4.31 5.10
N PHE A 17 -0.07 3.72 4.53
CA PHE A 17 -0.40 3.96 3.14
C PHE A 17 -1.91 3.99 2.96
N GLU A 18 -2.34 4.65 1.90
CA GLU A 18 -3.74 4.76 1.52
C GLU A 18 -3.89 4.48 0.04
N ILE A 19 -4.99 3.81 -0.31
CA ILE A 19 -5.39 3.56 -1.69
C ILE A 19 -6.83 4.01 -1.81
N SER A 20 -7.16 4.71 -2.90
CA SER A 20 -8.53 5.14 -3.16
C SER A 20 -8.80 5.18 -4.66
N GLY A 21 -10.07 5.16 -5.00
CA GLY A 21 -10.53 5.27 -6.37
C GLY A 21 -10.53 3.92 -7.11
N HIS A 22 -10.83 4.01 -8.38
CA HIS A 22 -10.91 2.87 -9.29
C HIS A 22 -10.12 3.19 -10.56
N ALA A 23 -9.55 2.15 -11.17
CA ALA A 23 -8.74 2.31 -12.38
C ALA A 23 -9.58 2.72 -13.59
N PHE A 24 -10.82 2.21 -13.68
CA PHE A 24 -11.67 2.34 -14.86
C PHE A 24 -11.00 1.80 -16.13
N PHE A 25 -10.15 0.79 -15.97
CA PHE A 25 -9.54 0.09 -17.09
C PHE A 25 -10.57 -0.74 -17.85
N ALA A 26 -11.49 -1.37 -17.13
CA ALA A 26 -12.56 -2.21 -17.66
C ALA A 26 -13.75 -2.19 -16.70
N ASN A 27 -14.83 -2.86 -17.08
CA ASN A 27 -16.00 -2.99 -16.25
C ASN A 27 -15.67 -3.74 -14.95
N ARG A 28 -16.44 -3.45 -13.90
CA ARG A 28 -16.31 -4.09 -12.61
C ARG A 28 -16.28 -5.63 -12.76
N GLY A 29 -15.33 -6.27 -12.09
CA GLY A 29 -15.08 -7.70 -12.17
C GLY A 29 -14.18 -8.13 -13.33
N LYS A 30 -13.85 -7.21 -14.24
CA LYS A 30 -12.94 -7.46 -15.37
C LYS A 30 -11.75 -6.50 -15.38
N ASP A 31 -11.63 -5.65 -14.36
CA ASP A 31 -10.57 -4.65 -14.30
C ASP A 31 -9.31 -5.28 -13.68
N ILE A 32 -8.36 -5.61 -14.55
CA ILE A 32 -7.10 -6.26 -14.14
C ILE A 32 -6.21 -5.31 -13.34
N VAL A 33 -6.32 -4.00 -13.55
CA VAL A 33 -5.53 -3.02 -12.79
C VAL A 33 -6.03 -2.95 -11.35
N CYS A 34 -7.34 -2.84 -11.14
CA CYS A 34 -7.93 -2.89 -9.80
C CYS A 34 -7.58 -4.20 -9.10
N ALA A 35 -7.70 -5.33 -9.80
CA ALA A 35 -7.39 -6.65 -9.24
C ALA A 35 -5.91 -6.76 -8.86
N GLY A 36 -5.02 -6.28 -9.73
CA GLY A 36 -3.57 -6.29 -9.47
C GLY A 36 -3.20 -5.46 -8.27
N VAL A 37 -3.70 -4.23 -8.17
CA VAL A 37 -3.43 -3.33 -7.03
C VAL A 37 -3.97 -3.93 -5.74
N SER A 38 -5.18 -4.46 -5.76
CA SER A 38 -5.79 -5.10 -4.59
C SER A 38 -5.00 -6.32 -4.14
N ALA A 39 -4.60 -7.18 -5.07
CA ALA A 39 -3.80 -8.38 -4.75
C ALA A 39 -2.47 -8.01 -4.12
N VAL A 40 -1.78 -7.00 -4.64
CA VAL A 40 -0.48 -6.56 -4.12
C VAL A 40 -0.65 -5.93 -2.74
N ALA A 41 -1.58 -5.01 -2.57
CA ALA A 41 -1.73 -4.26 -1.31
C ALA A 41 -2.30 -5.14 -0.20
N ILE A 42 -3.38 -5.85 -0.45
CA ILE A 42 -4.01 -6.73 0.55
C ILE A 42 -3.09 -7.92 0.83
N GLY A 43 -2.44 -8.45 -0.20
CA GLY A 43 -1.46 -9.51 -0.03
C GLY A 43 -0.29 -9.09 0.86
N ALA A 44 0.19 -7.86 0.73
CA ALA A 44 1.24 -7.32 1.58
C ALA A 44 0.80 -7.19 3.05
N ILE A 45 -0.42 -6.70 3.29
CA ILE A 45 -0.99 -6.63 4.64
C ILE A 45 -1.07 -8.03 5.25
N ASN A 46 -1.57 -8.99 4.50
CA ASN A 46 -1.67 -10.38 4.94
C ASN A 46 -0.29 -10.99 5.21
N ALA A 47 0.70 -10.69 4.36
CA ALA A 47 2.07 -11.15 4.54
C ALA A 47 2.70 -10.58 5.83
N VAL A 48 2.49 -9.29 6.10
CA VAL A 48 2.95 -8.66 7.34
C VAL A 48 2.39 -9.40 8.54
N HIS A 49 1.09 -9.65 8.56
CA HIS A 49 0.45 -10.37 9.66
C HIS A 49 0.95 -11.82 9.77
N ALA A 50 0.96 -12.55 8.67
CA ALA A 50 1.29 -13.97 8.68
C ALA A 50 2.76 -14.23 9.03
N LEU A 51 3.67 -13.37 8.57
CA LEU A 51 5.10 -13.60 8.71
C LEU A 51 5.72 -12.91 9.93
N THR A 52 5.11 -11.86 10.44
CA THR A 52 5.66 -11.10 11.57
C THR A 52 4.75 -11.08 12.79
N GLY A 53 3.49 -11.48 12.65
CA GLY A 53 2.50 -11.41 13.72
C GLY A 53 1.93 -10.00 13.96
N VAL A 54 2.39 -9.00 13.21
CA VAL A 54 1.92 -7.62 13.35
C VAL A 54 0.57 -7.46 12.67
N THR A 55 -0.38 -6.87 13.39
CA THR A 55 -1.70 -6.54 12.85
C THR A 55 -1.79 -5.02 12.66
N PRO A 56 -1.65 -4.52 11.42
CA PRO A 56 -1.82 -3.09 11.18
C PRO A 56 -3.27 -2.66 11.44
N GLU A 57 -3.45 -1.38 11.72
CA GLU A 57 -4.77 -0.79 11.78
C GLU A 57 -5.28 -0.59 10.35
N ILE A 58 -6.45 -1.15 10.04
CA ILE A 58 -7.01 -1.13 8.69
C ILE A 58 -8.30 -0.33 8.67
N GLY A 59 -8.39 0.62 7.73
CA GLY A 59 -9.62 1.30 7.38
C GLY A 59 -10.04 0.90 5.97
N GLN A 60 -11.31 0.59 5.78
CA GLN A 60 -11.89 0.31 4.47
C GLN A 60 -13.19 1.08 4.32
N GLY A 61 -13.50 1.43 3.09
CA GLY A 61 -14.71 2.18 2.79
C GLY A 61 -15.11 2.09 1.32
N GLY A 62 -16.08 2.89 0.91
CA GLY A 62 -16.50 2.98 -0.48
C GLY A 62 -15.41 3.56 -1.38
N ASP A 63 -15.65 3.49 -2.69
CA ASP A 63 -14.75 4.01 -3.73
C ASP A 63 -13.34 3.40 -3.68
N GLY A 64 -13.25 2.11 -3.32
CA GLY A 64 -11.96 1.43 -3.29
C GLY A 64 -11.01 1.91 -2.19
N PHE A 65 -11.54 2.58 -1.16
CA PHE A 65 -10.70 3.11 -0.08
C PHE A 65 -10.13 2.00 0.79
N LEU A 66 -8.82 2.05 0.99
CA LEU A 66 -8.07 1.20 1.91
C LEU A 66 -7.02 2.06 2.59
N ARG A 67 -6.96 1.99 3.91
CA ARG A 67 -5.91 2.63 4.71
C ARG A 67 -5.27 1.60 5.62
N CYS A 68 -3.95 1.63 5.69
CA CYS A 68 -3.16 0.76 6.55
C CYS A 68 -2.21 1.62 7.37
N VAL A 69 -2.31 1.53 8.69
CA VAL A 69 -1.45 2.27 9.61
C VAL A 69 -0.69 1.27 10.47
N LEU A 70 0.64 1.40 10.51
CA LEU A 70 1.48 0.54 11.32
C LEU A 70 1.56 1.05 12.75
N PRO A 71 1.51 0.16 13.75
CA PRO A 71 1.79 0.53 15.12
C PRO A 71 3.30 0.77 15.32
N ASP A 72 3.68 1.35 16.45
CA ASP A 72 5.07 1.39 16.85
C ASP A 72 5.55 -0.03 17.14
N LEU A 73 6.73 -0.37 16.61
CA LEU A 73 7.26 -1.73 16.65
C LEU A 73 8.70 -1.73 17.15
N PRO A 74 9.13 -2.82 17.82
CA PRO A 74 10.55 -3.05 18.07
C PRO A 74 11.33 -3.05 16.75
N GLU A 75 12.58 -2.60 16.79
CA GLU A 75 13.38 -2.40 15.60
C GLU A 75 13.54 -3.67 14.74
N ASP A 76 13.79 -4.80 15.39
CA ASP A 76 13.95 -6.08 14.67
C ASP A 76 12.69 -6.54 13.95
N VAL A 77 11.53 -6.33 14.56
CA VAL A 77 10.23 -6.61 13.92
C VAL A 77 9.97 -5.63 12.79
N ASN A 78 10.24 -4.34 13.05
CA ASN A 78 9.99 -3.30 12.05
C ASN A 78 10.84 -3.49 10.79
N GLU A 79 12.07 -3.96 10.91
CA GLU A 79 12.92 -4.27 9.74
C GLU A 79 12.22 -5.24 8.79
N LYS A 80 11.60 -6.29 9.35
CA LYS A 80 10.88 -7.29 8.55
C LYS A 80 9.62 -6.71 7.91
N VAL A 81 8.85 -5.95 8.69
CA VAL A 81 7.64 -5.28 8.20
C VAL A 81 7.99 -4.33 7.07
N GLN A 82 9.03 -3.51 7.24
CA GLN A 82 9.47 -2.56 6.23
C GLN A 82 9.93 -3.24 4.95
N LEU A 83 10.63 -4.36 5.05
CA LEU A 83 11.05 -5.11 3.86
C LEU A 83 9.83 -5.58 3.05
N LEU A 84 8.80 -6.09 3.71
CA LEU A 84 7.58 -6.53 3.04
C LEU A 84 6.84 -5.35 2.40
N LEU A 85 6.76 -4.21 3.10
CA LEU A 85 6.07 -3.02 2.58
C LEU A 85 6.85 -2.34 1.45
N GLU A 86 8.17 -2.31 1.51
CA GLU A 86 8.98 -1.80 0.40
C GLU A 86 8.82 -2.69 -0.84
N GLY A 87 8.71 -4.00 -0.65
CA GLY A 87 8.37 -4.91 -1.73
C GLY A 87 7.01 -4.62 -2.35
N MET A 88 6.02 -4.29 -1.52
CA MET A 88 4.71 -3.85 -2.00
C MET A 88 4.83 -2.59 -2.86
N VAL A 89 5.60 -1.60 -2.40
CA VAL A 89 5.81 -0.36 -3.14
C VAL A 89 6.41 -0.63 -4.51
N ILE A 90 7.45 -1.46 -4.59
CA ILE A 90 8.07 -1.84 -5.86
C ILE A 90 7.07 -2.55 -6.77
N SER A 91 6.23 -3.43 -6.22
CA SER A 91 5.20 -4.12 -6.99
C SER A 91 4.15 -3.15 -7.54
N LEU A 92 3.74 -2.17 -6.74
CA LEU A 92 2.82 -1.12 -7.19
C LEU A 92 3.45 -0.24 -8.27
N GLN A 93 4.73 0.11 -8.13
CA GLN A 93 5.47 0.84 -9.16
C GLN A 93 5.59 0.05 -10.46
N THR A 94 5.70 -1.27 -10.37
CA THR A 94 5.71 -2.15 -11.54
C THR A 94 4.39 -2.05 -12.31
N ILE A 95 3.27 -2.01 -11.59
CA ILE A 95 1.96 -1.79 -12.20
C ILE A 95 1.87 -0.39 -12.83
N GLU A 96 2.32 0.62 -12.12
CA GLU A 96 2.30 2.02 -12.59
C GLU A 96 3.11 2.19 -13.89
N GLU A 97 4.21 1.46 -14.03
CA GLU A 97 5.07 1.53 -15.21
C GLU A 97 4.30 1.20 -16.48
N ASP A 98 3.46 0.15 -16.46
CA ASP A 98 2.68 -0.28 -17.60
C ASP A 98 1.28 0.35 -17.68
N TYR A 99 0.74 0.76 -16.54
CA TYR A 99 -0.65 1.23 -16.42
C TYR A 99 -0.75 2.63 -15.78
N GLY A 100 0.23 3.49 -16.02
CA GLY A 100 0.30 4.83 -15.41
C GLY A 100 -0.88 5.76 -15.72
N LYS A 101 -1.72 5.42 -16.70
CA LYS A 101 -2.96 6.16 -16.96
C LYS A 101 -4.07 5.82 -15.94
N TYR A 102 -3.90 4.75 -15.19
CA TYR A 102 -4.94 4.18 -14.32
C TYR A 102 -4.56 4.17 -12.86
N ILE A 103 -3.29 4.35 -12.53
CA ILE A 103 -2.77 4.37 -11.17
C ILE A 103 -1.71 5.47 -11.02
N ASN A 104 -1.78 6.20 -9.91
CA ASN A 104 -0.79 7.21 -9.55
C ASN A 104 -0.29 6.96 -8.14
N ILE A 105 1.03 6.96 -7.95
CA ILE A 105 1.65 6.74 -6.64
C ILE A 105 2.32 8.04 -6.19
N THR A 106 1.95 8.50 -4.99
CA THR A 106 2.53 9.70 -4.37
C THR A 106 3.25 9.29 -3.10
N PHE A 107 4.46 9.79 -2.93
CA PHE A 107 5.22 9.60 -1.70
C PHE A 107 5.19 10.88 -0.88
N LYS A 108 4.80 10.75 0.39
CA LYS A 108 4.82 11.86 1.35
C LYS A 108 5.78 11.52 2.47
N LYS A 109 6.55 12.52 2.89
CA LYS A 109 7.47 12.37 4.00
C LYS A 109 7.09 13.34 5.10
N GLN A 110 6.91 12.82 6.33
CA GLN A 110 6.61 13.66 7.47
C GLN A 110 7.89 14.28 8.00
N GLU A 111 7.86 15.56 8.28
CA GLU A 111 8.99 16.28 8.86
C GLU A 111 9.06 16.09 10.38
N VAL A 112 7.90 15.85 11.01
CA VAL A 112 7.78 15.63 12.46
C VAL A 112 7.20 14.24 12.70
N GLU A 113 7.88 13.48 13.52
CA GLU A 113 7.50 12.12 13.87
C GLU A 113 6.68 12.03 15.15
#